data_6d828c37e1e6e6f370dcbdbbd0eb5dc9
#
_entry.id   6d828c37e1e6e6f370dcbdbbd0eb5dc9
#
_cell.length_a   1.000
_cell.length_b   1.000
_cell.length_c   1.000
_cell.angle_alpha   90.00
_cell.angle_beta   90.00
_cell.angle_gamma   90.00
#
_symmetry.space_group_name_H-M   'P 1'
#
loop_
_entity.id
_entity.type
_entity.pdbx_description
1 polymer ?
#
loop_
_entity_poly.entity_id
_entity_poly.type
_entity_poly.pdbx_seq_one_letter_code
_entity_poly.pdbx_strand_id
1 'polypeptide(L)' 'MSKFNKDMTIGEVLRIDMNAASVLMEIGMHCLGCPSSQGETIEEAAFVHGINPQELVDKINEFLAT' A
#
# COMPACT_ATOMS: atom_id res chain seq x y z
N MET A 1 -16.33 -6.48 -0.82
CA MET A 1 -15.16 -7.31 -0.49
C MET A 1 -13.86 -6.57 -0.72
N SER A 2 -12.94 -6.72 0.21
CA SER A 2 -11.64 -6.07 0.10
C SER A 2 -10.80 -6.75 -0.96
N LYS A 3 -10.26 -5.97 -1.88
CA LYS A 3 -9.33 -6.44 -2.89
C LYS A 3 -7.92 -6.59 -2.33
N PHE A 4 -7.60 -5.80 -1.33
CA PHE A 4 -6.27 -5.73 -0.73
C PHE A 4 -6.29 -6.12 0.73
N ASN A 5 -5.17 -6.67 1.21
CA ASN A 5 -5.00 -7.00 2.62
C ASN A 5 -3.58 -6.64 3.06
N LYS A 6 -3.37 -6.60 4.37
CA LYS A 6 -2.10 -6.13 4.95
C LYS A 6 -0.91 -7.02 4.64
N ASP A 7 -1.14 -8.28 4.28
CA ASP A 7 -0.06 -9.23 4.00
C ASP A 7 0.45 -9.15 2.56
N MET A 8 -0.22 -8.41 1.72
CA MET A 8 0.21 -8.20 0.34
C MET A 8 1.41 -7.26 0.29
N THR A 9 2.33 -7.53 -0.63
CA THR A 9 3.48 -6.63 -0.80
C THR A 9 3.06 -5.40 -1.61
N ILE A 10 3.83 -4.35 -1.44
CA ILE A 10 3.62 -3.11 -2.20
C ILE A 10 3.69 -3.40 -3.70
N GLY A 11 4.64 -4.24 -4.11
CA GLY A 11 4.76 -4.63 -5.51
C GLY A 11 3.52 -5.34 -6.04
N GLU A 12 2.93 -6.21 -5.23
CA GLU A 12 1.70 -6.90 -5.62
C GLU A 12 0.53 -5.93 -5.78
N VAL A 13 0.41 -5.00 -4.83
CA VAL A 13 -0.65 -3.98 -4.87
C VAL A 13 -0.52 -3.13 -6.15
N LEU A 14 0.68 -2.70 -6.47
CA LEU A 14 0.92 -1.87 -7.65
C LEU A 14 0.68 -2.64 -8.96
N ARG A 15 0.91 -3.95 -8.96
CA ARG A 15 0.62 -4.77 -10.13
C ARG A 15 -0.85 -4.96 -10.35
N ILE A 16 -1.63 -4.98 -9.27
CA ILE A 16 -3.08 -5.09 -9.36
C ILE A 16 -3.66 -3.77 -9.86
N ASP A 17 -3.20 -2.65 -9.29
CA ASP A 17 -3.67 -1.33 -9.69
C ASP A 17 -2.60 -0.27 -9.38
N MET A 18 -2.03 0.31 -10.43
CA MET A 18 -1.01 1.36 -10.31
C MET A 18 -1.53 2.61 -9.60
N ASN A 19 -2.84 2.81 -9.58
CA ASN A 19 -3.41 3.98 -8.91
C ASN A 19 -3.20 3.94 -7.40
N ALA A 20 -2.90 2.77 -6.85
CA ALA A 20 -2.55 2.64 -5.44
C ALA A 20 -1.31 3.48 -5.09
N ALA A 21 -0.47 3.78 -6.07
CA ALA A 21 0.71 4.60 -5.83
C ALA A 21 0.33 5.96 -5.25
N SER A 22 -0.80 6.54 -5.68
CA SER A 22 -1.26 7.84 -5.15
C SER A 22 -1.50 7.78 -3.65
N VAL A 23 -2.13 6.72 -3.18
CA VAL A 23 -2.41 6.52 -1.76
C VAL A 23 -1.12 6.35 -0.99
N LEU A 24 -0.22 5.53 -1.52
CA LEU A 24 1.06 5.25 -0.85
C LEU A 24 1.94 6.51 -0.77
N MET A 25 1.90 7.34 -1.80
CA MET A 25 2.64 8.60 -1.79
C MET A 25 2.08 9.59 -0.78
N GLU A 26 0.78 9.58 -0.56
CA GLU A 26 0.14 10.45 0.44
C GLU A 26 0.67 10.17 1.85
N ILE A 27 1.01 8.92 2.15
CA ILE A 27 1.51 8.56 3.47
C ILE A 27 3.03 8.72 3.60
N GLY A 28 3.68 9.22 2.56
CA GLY A 28 5.10 9.53 2.59
C GLY A 28 6.02 8.52 1.92
N MET A 29 5.48 7.55 1.22
CA MET A 29 6.30 6.58 0.49
C MET A 29 6.75 7.19 -0.84
N HIS A 30 8.02 7.48 -0.96
CA HIS A 30 8.54 8.16 -2.15
C HIS A 30 9.29 7.24 -3.12
N CYS A 31 9.69 6.05 -2.68
CA CYS A 31 10.52 5.16 -3.49
C CYS A 31 9.75 3.91 -3.93
N LEU A 32 8.59 4.10 -4.53
CA LEU A 32 7.73 2.97 -4.92
C LEU A 32 8.32 2.11 -6.02
N GLY A 33 9.28 2.65 -6.77
CA GLY A 33 9.96 1.89 -7.82
C GLY A 33 11.12 1.05 -7.34
N CYS A 34 11.54 1.19 -6.08
CA CYS A 34 12.68 0.44 -5.55
C CYS A 34 12.28 -1.00 -5.23
N PRO A 35 13.10 -1.99 -5.63
CA PRO A 35 12.81 -3.38 -5.29
C PRO A 35 12.65 -3.61 -3.79
N SER A 36 13.40 -2.93 -2.96
CA SER A 36 13.30 -3.11 -1.51
C SER A 36 11.96 -2.61 -0.98
N SER A 37 11.44 -1.49 -1.50
CA SER A 37 10.13 -0.97 -1.12
C SER A 37 9.02 -1.90 -1.59
N GLN A 38 9.15 -2.41 -2.80
CA GLN A 38 8.13 -3.29 -3.37
C GLN A 38 8.07 -4.65 -2.66
N GLY A 39 9.14 -5.05 -2.02
CA GLY A 39 9.17 -6.29 -1.25
C GLY A 39 8.54 -6.21 0.13
N GLU A 40 8.27 -5.00 0.61
CA GLU A 40 7.61 -4.82 1.90
C GLU A 40 6.11 -5.07 1.79
N THR A 41 5.53 -5.64 2.86
CA THR A 41 4.07 -5.78 2.92
C THR A 41 3.45 -4.44 3.29
N ILE A 42 2.15 -4.33 3.05
CA ILE A 42 1.40 -3.14 3.47
C ILE A 42 1.56 -2.93 4.99
N GLU A 43 1.53 -4.02 5.75
CA GLU A 43 1.70 -3.98 7.20
C GLU A 43 3.06 -3.40 7.58
N GLU A 44 4.12 -3.88 6.95
CA GLU A 44 5.47 -3.40 7.22
C GLU A 44 5.63 -1.93 6.86
N ALA A 45 5.09 -1.53 5.72
CA ALA A 45 5.15 -0.14 5.27
C ALA A 45 4.39 0.78 6.23
N ALA A 46 3.21 0.35 6.66
CA ALA A 46 2.41 1.12 7.61
C ALA A 46 3.15 1.30 8.94
N PHE A 47 3.78 0.24 9.40
CA PHE A 47 4.56 0.26 10.65
C PHE A 47 5.69 1.27 10.58
N VAL A 48 6.44 1.28 9.47
CA VAL A 48 7.57 2.20 9.28
C VAL A 48 7.09 3.65 9.28
N HIS A 49 5.90 3.91 8.72
CA HIS A 49 5.36 5.26 8.62
C HIS A 49 4.46 5.65 9.80
N GLY A 50 4.38 4.80 10.82
CA GLY A 50 3.61 5.10 12.02
C GLY A 50 2.10 5.11 11.80
N ILE A 51 1.62 4.31 10.86
CA ILE A 51 0.20 4.24 10.49
C ILE A 51 -0.34 2.87 10.90
N ASN A 52 -1.61 2.83 11.29
CA ASN A 52 -2.27 1.56 11.56
C ASN A 52 -2.40 0.78 10.25
N PRO A 53 -1.92 -0.48 10.17
CA PRO A 53 -1.98 -1.26 8.94
C PRO A 53 -3.39 -1.40 8.37
N GLN A 54 -4.38 -1.60 9.23
CA GLN A 54 -5.76 -1.75 8.78
C GLN A 54 -6.29 -0.45 8.18
N GLU A 55 -5.92 0.68 8.75
CA GLU A 55 -6.30 1.98 8.19
C GLU A 55 -5.72 2.18 6.80
N LEU A 56 -4.49 1.76 6.60
CA LEU A 56 -3.85 1.86 5.29
C LEU A 56 -4.53 0.96 4.27
N VAL A 57 -4.83 -0.27 4.66
CA VAL A 57 -5.57 -1.21 3.81
C VAL A 57 -6.93 -0.64 3.44
N ASP A 58 -7.65 -0.12 4.43
CA ASP A 58 -8.99 0.46 4.21
C ASP A 58 -8.91 1.64 3.25
N LYS A 59 -7.90 2.47 3.40
CA LYS A 59 -7.70 3.63 2.54
C LYS A 59 -7.46 3.21 1.09
N ILE A 60 -6.64 2.19 0.89
CA ILE A 60 -6.36 1.67 -0.45
C ILE A 60 -7.63 1.08 -1.06
N ASN A 61 -8.33 0.26 -0.30
CA ASN A 61 -9.57 -0.37 -0.78
C ASN A 61 -10.63 0.67 -1.12
N GLU A 62 -10.77 1.68 -0.28
CA GLU A 62 -11.74 2.76 -0.50
C GLU A 62 -11.39 3.57 -1.75
N PHE A 63 -10.12 3.91 -1.91
CA PHE A 63 -9.66 4.69 -3.06
C PHE A 63 -9.86 3.94 -4.38
N LEU A 64 -9.59 2.63 -4.37
CA LEU A 64 -9.64 1.82 -5.58
C LEU A 64 -10.99 1.14 -5.82
N ALA A 65 -11.91 1.27 -4.90
CA ALA A 65 -13.24 0.67 -5.02
C ALA A 65 -14.18 1.47 -5.92
N THR A 66 -13.82 2.67 -6.28
CA THR A 66 -14.65 3.55 -7.09
C THR A 66 -14.44 3.36 -8.58
#